data_6d74f662d4010087c4931bc656662819
#
_entry.id   6d74f662d4010087c4931bc656662819
#
_cell.length_a   1.000
_cell.length_b   1.000
_cell.length_c   1.000
_cell.angle_alpha   90.00
_cell.angle_beta   90.00
_cell.angle_gamma   90.00
#
_symmetry.space_group_name_H-M   'P 1'
#
loop_
_entity.id
_entity.type
_entity.pdbx_description
1 polymer ?
#
loop_
_entity_poly.entity_id
_entity_poly.type
_entity_poly.pdbx_seq_one_letter_code
_entity_poly.pdbx_strand_id
1 'polypeptide(L)'
;MTRTALLTIPRISPIVSIAPTANKPMIVSTKGRYALRVMVDLAQRDREEYVPLKEIAEKEGISQKYLEAIMTTLSKAGFVDAVHGKGGGYRLNRTADSYTIGSILMLTEGSLSAVACTAKGAAACSRSTCCEALPMWERLDRMINEFFNGITLADLLKDRETEQ
;
A
#
# COMPACT_ATOMS: atom_id res chain seq x y z
N MET A 1 34.96 -48.74 25.74
CA MET A 1 33.75 -48.38 26.50
C MET A 1 33.51 -46.87 26.31
N THR A 2 32.76 -46.50 25.29
CA THR A 2 32.52 -45.10 24.89
C THR A 2 31.13 -44.68 25.39
N ARG A 3 31.11 -43.75 26.36
CA ARG A 3 29.86 -43.16 26.88
C ARG A 3 29.34 -42.11 25.91
N THR A 4 28.23 -42.40 25.26
CA THR A 4 27.46 -41.43 24.47
C THR A 4 26.71 -40.51 25.43
N ALA A 5 27.07 -39.23 25.48
CA ALA A 5 26.33 -38.20 26.18
C ALA A 5 25.07 -37.80 25.39
N LEU A 6 23.91 -38.13 25.92
CA LEU A 6 22.63 -37.66 25.41
C LEU A 6 22.46 -36.16 25.74
N LEU A 7 22.55 -35.33 24.75
CA LEU A 7 22.21 -33.90 24.84
C LEU A 7 20.69 -33.78 25.09
N THR A 8 20.34 -33.39 26.31
CA THR A 8 18.96 -33.08 26.69
C THR A 8 18.58 -31.72 26.12
N ILE A 9 17.71 -31.71 25.09
CA ILE A 9 17.14 -30.47 24.51
C ILE A 9 16.17 -29.90 25.57
N PRO A 10 16.31 -28.63 26.00
CA PRO A 10 15.37 -28.01 26.92
C PRO A 10 13.99 -27.92 26.26
N ARG A 11 12.95 -28.40 26.98
CA ARG A 11 11.55 -28.24 26.59
C ARG A 11 11.24 -26.74 26.45
N ILE A 12 10.95 -26.30 25.23
CA ILE A 12 10.39 -24.97 24.97
C ILE A 12 9.01 -24.96 25.64
N SER A 13 8.83 -24.05 26.59
CA SER A 13 7.54 -23.80 27.25
C SER A 13 6.45 -23.52 26.21
N PRO A 14 5.19 -23.91 26.45
CA PRO A 14 4.12 -23.70 25.49
C PRO A 14 3.98 -22.21 25.20
N ILE A 15 3.98 -21.87 23.91
CA ILE A 15 3.72 -20.54 23.39
C ILE A 15 2.43 -20.03 24.02
N VAL A 16 2.54 -18.94 24.78
CA VAL A 16 1.39 -18.22 25.31
C VAL A 16 0.44 -17.97 24.16
N SER A 17 -0.77 -18.55 24.22
CA SER A 17 -1.84 -18.31 23.27
C SER A 17 -2.23 -16.83 23.37
N ILE A 18 -1.63 -16.01 22.50
CA ILE A 18 -2.06 -14.62 22.32
C ILE A 18 -3.37 -14.71 21.56
N ALA A 19 -4.48 -14.39 22.26
CA ALA A 19 -5.77 -14.21 21.61
C ALA A 19 -5.60 -13.28 20.40
N PRO A 20 -6.22 -13.57 19.23
CA PRO A 20 -6.08 -12.74 18.06
C PRO A 20 -6.68 -11.36 18.36
N THR A 21 -5.86 -10.41 18.78
CA THR A 21 -6.18 -8.99 18.70
C THR A 21 -6.42 -8.71 17.22
N ALA A 22 -7.58 -8.09 16.91
CA ALA A 22 -8.03 -7.79 15.57
C ALA A 22 -6.84 -7.41 14.66
N ASN A 23 -6.56 -8.27 13.68
CA ASN A 23 -5.39 -8.24 12.81
C ASN A 23 -5.35 -6.89 12.06
N LYS A 24 -4.72 -5.89 12.63
CA LYS A 24 -4.42 -4.65 11.89
C LYS A 24 -3.27 -5.01 10.95
N PRO A 25 -3.50 -5.05 9.64
CA PRO A 25 -2.44 -5.37 8.69
C PRO A 25 -1.34 -4.32 8.81
N MET A 26 -0.09 -4.76 8.73
CA MET A 26 1.08 -3.99 9.11
C MET A 26 1.36 -2.77 8.23
N ILE A 27 0.87 -2.70 6.98
CA ILE A 27 1.41 -1.72 6.04
C ILE A 27 0.33 -0.98 5.22
N VAL A 28 -0.63 -1.65 4.60
CA VAL A 28 -1.56 -0.99 3.66
C VAL A 28 -2.98 -1.00 4.19
N SER A 29 -3.54 0.19 4.41
CA SER A 29 -4.92 0.36 4.89
C SER A 29 -5.96 0.01 3.81
N THR A 30 -7.22 -0.09 4.22
CA THR A 30 -8.34 -0.22 3.26
C THR A 30 -8.38 0.97 2.28
N LYS A 31 -8.04 2.17 2.75
CA LYS A 31 -7.98 3.38 1.89
C LYS A 31 -6.91 3.23 0.80
N GLY A 32 -5.72 2.79 1.15
CA GLY A 32 -4.63 2.56 0.19
C GLY A 32 -4.98 1.49 -0.83
N ARG A 33 -5.52 0.35 -0.38
CA ARG A 33 -5.95 -0.73 -1.27
C ARG A 33 -7.06 -0.30 -2.24
N TYR A 34 -8.03 0.47 -1.77
CA TYR A 34 -9.10 0.97 -2.63
C TYR A 34 -8.61 2.06 -3.60
N ALA A 35 -7.73 2.95 -3.15
CA ALA A 35 -7.11 3.92 -4.06
C ALA A 35 -6.36 3.22 -5.20
N LEU A 36 -5.60 2.16 -4.88
CA LEU A 36 -4.91 1.38 -5.91
C LEU A 36 -5.88 0.70 -6.88
N ARG A 37 -6.95 0.06 -6.38
CA ARG A 37 -7.98 -0.57 -7.24
C ARG A 37 -8.62 0.42 -8.19
N VAL A 38 -8.99 1.59 -7.68
CA VAL A 38 -9.59 2.66 -8.48
C VAL A 38 -8.62 3.20 -9.54
N MET A 39 -7.35 3.37 -9.20
CA MET A 39 -6.34 3.80 -10.17
C MET A 39 -6.10 2.75 -11.26
N VAL A 40 -6.15 1.46 -10.92
CA VAL A 40 -6.10 0.35 -11.89
C VAL A 40 -7.35 0.34 -12.77
N ASP A 41 -8.55 0.54 -12.21
CA ASP A 41 -9.78 0.64 -12.99
C ASP A 41 -9.72 1.78 -14.01
N LEU A 42 -9.32 2.97 -13.59
CA LEU A 42 -9.14 4.12 -14.47
C LEU A 42 -8.06 3.89 -15.53
N ALA A 43 -7.01 3.13 -15.22
CA ALA A 43 -5.94 2.82 -16.16
C ALA A 43 -6.36 1.82 -17.27
N GLN A 44 -7.44 1.06 -17.05
CA GLN A 44 -8.05 0.15 -18.05
C GLN A 44 -8.99 0.86 -19.02
N ARG A 45 -9.31 2.12 -18.74
CA ARG A 45 -10.28 2.89 -19.51
C ARG A 45 -9.60 3.81 -20.51
N ASP A 46 -10.41 4.32 -21.48
CA ASP A 46 -9.92 5.35 -22.37
C ASP A 46 -9.57 6.61 -21.58
N ARG A 47 -8.38 7.13 -21.81
CA ARG A 47 -7.86 8.31 -21.11
C ARG A 47 -8.60 9.60 -21.49
N GLU A 48 -9.30 9.61 -22.60
CA GLU A 48 -10.10 10.77 -23.04
C GLU A 48 -11.49 10.79 -22.40
N GLU A 49 -11.92 9.69 -21.79
CA GLU A 49 -13.24 9.56 -21.18
C GLU A 49 -13.20 9.84 -19.66
N TYR A 50 -14.17 10.65 -19.21
CA TYR A 50 -14.40 10.87 -17.78
C TYR A 50 -15.37 9.83 -17.25
N VAL A 51 -14.94 9.05 -16.27
CA VAL A 51 -15.75 7.99 -15.67
C VAL A 51 -16.50 8.52 -14.45
N PRO A 52 -17.84 8.43 -14.42
CA PRO A 52 -18.64 8.90 -13.29
C PRO A 52 -18.28 8.17 -12.00
N LEU A 53 -18.24 8.91 -10.87
CA LEU A 53 -17.95 8.37 -9.56
C LEU A 53 -18.84 7.18 -9.20
N LYS A 54 -20.14 7.26 -9.57
CA LYS A 54 -21.10 6.20 -9.30
C LYS A 54 -20.71 4.88 -9.99
N GLU A 55 -20.28 4.96 -11.23
CA GLU A 55 -19.86 3.79 -12.01
C GLU A 55 -18.62 3.11 -11.39
N ILE A 56 -17.62 3.91 -10.99
CA ILE A 56 -16.43 3.39 -10.28
C ILE A 56 -16.84 2.73 -8.96
N ALA A 57 -17.75 3.36 -8.20
CA ALA A 57 -18.23 2.87 -6.92
C ALA A 57 -18.94 1.51 -7.06
N GLU A 58 -19.82 1.36 -8.07
CA GLU A 58 -20.54 0.13 -8.36
C GLU A 58 -19.59 -0.99 -8.80
N LYS A 59 -18.68 -0.71 -9.73
CA LYS A 59 -17.69 -1.68 -10.22
C LYS A 59 -16.78 -2.18 -9.11
N GLU A 60 -16.29 -1.28 -8.27
CA GLU A 60 -15.34 -1.59 -7.22
C GLU A 60 -16.00 -2.09 -5.90
N GLY A 61 -17.33 -2.02 -5.79
CA GLY A 61 -18.06 -2.39 -4.58
C GLY A 61 -17.74 -1.49 -3.38
N ILE A 62 -17.51 -0.19 -3.63
CA ILE A 62 -17.14 0.80 -2.62
C ILE A 62 -18.29 1.80 -2.47
N SER A 63 -18.62 2.21 -1.24
CA SER A 63 -19.63 3.26 -1.06
C SER A 63 -19.18 4.56 -1.72
N GLN A 64 -20.10 5.27 -2.42
CA GLN A 64 -19.79 6.53 -3.08
C GLN A 64 -19.14 7.55 -2.14
N LYS A 65 -19.65 7.69 -0.92
CA LYS A 65 -19.11 8.62 0.09
C LYS A 65 -17.65 8.31 0.44
N TYR A 66 -17.29 7.03 0.55
CA TYR A 66 -15.91 6.63 0.85
C TYR A 66 -15.00 6.83 -0.36
N LEU A 67 -15.50 6.48 -1.55
CA LEU A 67 -14.79 6.70 -2.80
C LEU A 67 -14.52 8.17 -3.08
N GLU A 68 -15.49 9.06 -2.78
CA GLU A 68 -15.35 10.52 -2.94
C GLU A 68 -14.16 11.07 -2.13
N ALA A 69 -13.97 10.58 -0.90
CA ALA A 69 -12.84 10.97 -0.07
C ALA A 69 -11.48 10.51 -0.68
N ILE A 70 -11.45 9.34 -1.29
CA ILE A 70 -10.27 8.82 -2.01
C ILE A 70 -9.99 9.68 -3.24
N MET A 71 -11.00 9.90 -4.09
CA MET A 71 -10.89 10.67 -5.32
C MET A 71 -10.49 12.12 -5.07
N THR A 72 -11.00 12.73 -3.99
CA THR A 72 -10.58 14.06 -3.54
C THR A 72 -9.09 14.09 -3.21
N THR A 73 -8.58 13.06 -2.55
CA THR A 73 -7.15 12.95 -2.23
C THR A 73 -6.30 12.82 -3.50
N LEU A 74 -6.70 11.94 -4.43
CA LEU A 74 -6.01 11.71 -5.70
C LEU A 74 -6.02 12.95 -6.60
N SER A 75 -7.18 13.64 -6.69
CA SER A 75 -7.32 14.85 -7.51
C SER A 75 -6.50 16.03 -6.97
N LYS A 76 -6.53 16.26 -5.65
CA LYS A 76 -5.70 17.31 -5.01
C LYS A 76 -4.20 17.09 -5.21
N ALA A 77 -3.78 15.85 -5.33
CA ALA A 77 -2.38 15.50 -5.58
C ALA A 77 -2.03 15.46 -7.08
N GLY A 78 -2.98 15.74 -7.97
CA GLY A 78 -2.75 15.75 -9.41
C GLY A 78 -2.52 14.35 -9.99
N PHE A 79 -3.16 13.33 -9.42
CA PHE A 79 -3.13 11.96 -9.96
C PHE A 79 -4.28 11.70 -10.93
N VAL A 80 -5.38 12.39 -10.75
CA VAL A 80 -6.55 12.30 -11.64
C VAL A 80 -7.08 13.69 -11.96
N ASP A 81 -7.61 13.86 -13.16
CA ASP A 81 -8.44 14.99 -13.53
C ASP A 81 -9.89 14.73 -13.06
N ALA A 82 -10.56 15.79 -12.64
CA ALA A 82 -11.95 15.75 -12.21
C ALA A 82 -12.76 16.83 -12.92
N VAL A 83 -13.90 16.44 -13.49
CA VAL A 83 -14.88 17.37 -14.05
C VAL A 83 -16.21 17.19 -13.33
N HIS A 84 -16.80 18.29 -12.88
CA HIS A 84 -18.07 18.29 -12.16
C HIS A 84 -19.27 18.54 -13.12
N GLY A 85 -20.43 18.01 -12.76
CA GLY A 85 -21.68 18.23 -13.49
C GLY A 85 -22.09 17.07 -14.40
N LYS A 86 -23.04 17.35 -15.32
CA LYS A 86 -23.56 16.34 -16.25
C LYS A 86 -22.47 15.89 -17.23
N GLY A 87 -22.20 14.59 -17.27
CA GLY A 87 -21.12 14.02 -18.08
C GLY A 87 -19.73 14.18 -17.44
N GLY A 88 -19.65 14.63 -16.20
CA GLY A 88 -18.41 14.71 -15.44
C GLY A 88 -18.02 13.37 -14.80
N GLY A 89 -16.82 13.35 -14.25
CA GLY A 89 -16.24 12.17 -13.65
C GLY A 89 -14.74 12.34 -13.38
N TYR A 90 -14.02 11.25 -13.42
CA TYR A 90 -12.59 11.18 -13.15
C TYR A 90 -11.87 10.42 -14.28
N ARG A 91 -10.65 10.83 -14.58
CA ARG A 91 -9.74 10.12 -15.49
C ARG A 91 -8.31 10.27 -15.03
N LEU A 92 -7.42 9.39 -15.50
CA LEU A 92 -5.99 9.58 -15.32
C LEU A 92 -5.50 10.78 -16.15
N ASN A 93 -4.64 11.61 -15.57
CA ASN A 93 -4.04 12.74 -16.28
C ASN A 93 -2.67 12.44 -16.90
N ARG A 94 -2.13 11.24 -16.64
CA ARG A 94 -0.87 10.74 -17.19
C ARG A 94 -1.03 9.30 -17.66
N THR A 95 -0.03 8.77 -18.36
CA THR A 95 0.03 7.36 -18.77
C THR A 95 0.22 6.43 -17.57
N ALA A 96 -0.25 5.20 -17.66
CA ALA A 96 -0.24 4.24 -16.55
C ALA A 96 1.19 3.88 -16.06
N ASP A 97 2.19 3.98 -16.93
CA ASP A 97 3.61 3.80 -16.62
C ASP A 97 4.20 4.93 -15.76
N SER A 98 3.55 6.10 -15.74
CA SER A 98 3.97 7.26 -14.93
C SER A 98 3.56 7.17 -13.46
N TYR A 99 2.74 6.19 -13.07
CA TYR A 99 2.28 6.01 -11.70
C TYR A 99 2.93 4.79 -11.08
N THR A 100 3.84 4.97 -10.14
CA THR A 100 4.33 3.85 -9.33
C THR A 100 3.33 3.50 -8.24
N ILE A 101 3.26 2.23 -7.87
CA ILE A 101 2.43 1.77 -6.75
C ILE A 101 2.83 2.49 -5.46
N GLY A 102 4.13 2.70 -5.26
CA GLY A 102 4.66 3.44 -4.11
C GLY A 102 4.12 4.87 -4.02
N SER A 103 4.01 5.58 -5.15
CA SER A 103 3.48 6.96 -5.18
C SER A 103 2.00 7.03 -4.78
N ILE A 104 1.19 6.06 -5.22
CA ILE A 104 -0.24 5.97 -4.89
C ILE A 104 -0.42 5.64 -3.41
N LEU A 105 0.30 4.65 -2.89
CA LEU A 105 0.23 4.25 -1.51
C LEU A 105 0.77 5.32 -0.57
N MET A 106 1.87 5.98 -0.90
CA MET A 106 2.42 7.08 -0.12
C MET A 106 1.43 8.23 0.05
N LEU A 107 0.66 8.55 -1.00
CA LEU A 107 -0.36 9.58 -0.97
C LEU A 107 -1.49 9.26 0.01
N THR A 108 -1.87 8.00 0.15
CA THR A 108 -3.01 7.57 0.97
C THR A 108 -2.64 7.22 2.40
N GLU A 109 -1.44 6.67 2.60
CA GLU A 109 -0.93 6.22 3.91
C GLU A 109 -0.09 7.29 4.63
N GLY A 110 0.49 8.23 3.88
CA GLY A 110 1.43 9.23 4.39
C GLY A 110 2.85 8.68 4.64
N SER A 111 2.98 7.40 4.95
CA SER A 111 4.26 6.70 5.12
C SER A 111 4.10 5.23 4.79
N LEU A 112 5.13 4.62 4.22
CA LEU A 112 5.23 3.17 4.01
C LEU A 112 6.23 2.51 4.96
N SER A 113 6.67 3.24 5.99
CA SER A 113 7.62 2.71 6.97
C SER A 113 6.99 1.65 7.86
N ALA A 114 7.73 0.57 8.10
CA ALA A 114 7.28 -0.54 8.93
C ALA A 114 7.15 -0.16 10.42
N VAL A 115 7.93 0.82 10.87
CA VAL A 115 7.95 1.32 12.26
C VAL A 115 7.92 2.85 12.28
N ALA A 116 7.34 3.42 13.32
CA ALA A 116 7.16 4.87 13.42
C ALA A 116 8.47 5.65 13.47
N CYS A 117 9.54 5.08 14.04
CA CYS A 117 10.81 5.77 14.21
C CYS A 117 11.63 5.93 12.92
N THR A 118 11.30 5.20 11.84
CA THR A 118 11.93 5.34 10.52
C THR A 118 11.04 6.10 9.53
N ALA A 119 9.81 6.45 9.93
CA ALA A 119 8.89 7.18 9.07
C ALA A 119 9.44 8.58 8.74
N LYS A 120 9.27 9.01 7.49
CA LYS A 120 9.71 10.33 7.03
C LYS A 120 9.03 11.43 7.86
N GLY A 121 9.83 12.30 8.47
CA GLY A 121 9.34 13.36 9.35
C GLY A 121 8.99 12.90 10.77
N ALA A 122 9.31 11.67 11.15
CA ALA A 122 9.17 11.21 12.52
C ALA A 122 10.08 12.00 13.48
N ALA A 123 9.62 12.17 14.71
CA ALA A 123 10.48 12.69 15.76
C ALA A 123 11.67 11.73 15.98
N ALA A 124 12.85 12.30 16.23
CA ALA A 124 14.03 11.49 16.50
C ALA A 124 13.78 10.55 17.68
N CYS A 125 13.99 9.26 17.48
CA CYS A 125 13.88 8.30 18.55
C CYS A 125 15.01 8.53 19.57
N SER A 126 14.68 8.68 20.84
CA SER A 126 15.66 8.89 21.90
C SER A 126 16.69 7.76 22.02
N ARG A 127 16.39 6.60 21.47
CA ARG A 127 17.26 5.41 21.46
C ARG A 127 17.98 5.18 20.12
N SER A 128 17.85 6.07 19.14
CA SER A 128 18.41 5.87 17.79
C SER A 128 19.92 5.60 17.79
N THR A 129 20.66 6.23 18.71
CA THR A 129 22.11 6.08 18.83
C THR A 129 22.57 4.75 19.44
N CYS A 130 21.67 4.03 20.12
CA CYS A 130 21.96 2.76 20.79
C CYS A 130 20.99 1.63 20.40
N CYS A 131 20.19 1.82 19.34
CA CYS A 131 19.21 0.85 18.90
C CYS A 131 19.86 -0.16 17.93
N GLU A 132 20.15 -1.35 18.41
CA GLU A 132 20.73 -2.42 17.59
C GLU A 132 19.79 -2.90 16.46
N ALA A 133 18.48 -2.72 16.61
CA ALA A 133 17.49 -3.09 15.60
C ALA A 133 17.28 -2.02 14.50
N LEU A 134 17.76 -0.79 14.68
CA LEU A 134 17.56 0.31 13.74
C LEU A 134 18.05 -0.02 12.32
N PRO A 135 19.25 -0.56 12.10
CA PRO A 135 19.73 -0.87 10.75
C PRO A 135 18.86 -1.91 10.03
N MET A 136 18.25 -2.85 10.78
CA MET A 136 17.33 -3.83 10.22
C MET A 136 16.04 -3.15 9.74
N TRP A 137 15.46 -2.22 10.53
CA TRP A 137 14.25 -1.48 10.15
C TRP A 137 14.48 -0.57 8.94
N GLU A 138 15.61 0.13 8.91
CA GLU A 138 15.99 0.97 7.76
C GLU A 138 16.17 0.14 6.47
N ARG A 139 16.72 -1.07 6.60
CA ARG A 139 16.83 -1.99 5.47
C ARG A 139 15.45 -2.45 4.98
N LEU A 140 14.55 -2.80 5.91
CA LEU A 140 13.18 -3.19 5.56
C LEU A 140 12.44 -2.05 4.86
N ASP A 141 12.55 -0.82 5.36
CA ASP A 141 11.94 0.35 4.74
C ASP A 141 12.46 0.60 3.32
N ARG A 142 13.78 0.43 3.10
CA ARG A 142 14.34 0.51 1.74
C ARG A 142 13.74 -0.56 0.82
N MET A 143 13.68 -1.81 1.26
CA MET A 143 13.10 -2.92 0.48
C MET A 143 11.63 -2.65 0.13
N ILE A 144 10.83 -2.17 1.06
CA ILE A 144 9.42 -1.81 0.83
C ILE A 144 9.31 -0.69 -0.22
N ASN A 145 10.11 0.37 -0.07
CA ASN A 145 10.09 1.51 -0.99
C ASN A 145 10.60 1.11 -2.38
N GLU A 146 11.66 0.34 -2.48
CA GLU A 146 12.18 -0.17 -3.76
C GLU A 146 11.15 -1.04 -4.45
N PHE A 147 10.51 -1.97 -3.72
CA PHE A 147 9.49 -2.85 -4.26
C PHE A 147 8.31 -2.06 -4.83
N PHE A 148 7.69 -1.18 -4.05
CA PHE A 148 6.51 -0.44 -4.51
C PHE A 148 6.81 0.63 -5.56
N ASN A 149 8.00 1.22 -5.56
CA ASN A 149 8.39 2.20 -6.57
C ASN A 149 8.92 1.54 -7.85
N GLY A 150 9.31 0.27 -7.79
CA GLY A 150 9.70 -0.52 -8.96
C GLY A 150 8.54 -1.06 -9.80
N ILE A 151 7.29 -0.94 -9.32
CA ILE A 151 6.09 -1.44 -10.00
C ILE A 151 5.22 -0.26 -10.39
N THR A 152 4.74 -0.23 -11.65
CA THR A 152 3.82 0.78 -12.17
C THR A 152 2.39 0.23 -12.31
N LEU A 153 1.41 1.11 -12.55
CA LEU A 153 0.06 0.67 -12.94
C LEU A 153 0.08 -0.13 -14.24
N ALA A 154 0.95 0.26 -15.20
CA ALA A 154 1.08 -0.46 -16.46
C ALA A 154 1.57 -1.90 -16.25
N ASP A 155 2.47 -2.13 -15.30
CA ASP A 155 2.96 -3.47 -14.99
C ASP A 155 1.85 -4.36 -14.41
N LEU A 156 1.03 -3.83 -13.49
CA LEU A 156 -0.13 -4.57 -12.95
C LEU A 156 -1.16 -4.95 -14.03
N LEU A 157 -1.29 -4.16 -15.09
CA LEU A 157 -2.20 -4.49 -16.19
C LEU A 157 -1.65 -5.62 -17.06
N LYS A 158 -0.34 -5.64 -17.32
CA LYS A 158 0.33 -6.69 -18.09
C LYS A 158 0.29 -8.05 -17.39
N ASP A 159 0.52 -8.08 -16.08
CA ASP A 159 0.52 -9.32 -15.30
C ASP A 159 -0.83 -10.04 -15.38
N ARG A 160 -1.95 -9.31 -15.43
CA ARG A 160 -3.29 -9.90 -15.61
C ARG A 160 -3.50 -10.51 -16.99
N GLU A 161 -2.89 -9.99 -18.04
CA GLU A 161 -3.03 -10.51 -19.41
C GLU A 161 -2.25 -11.82 -19.60
N THR A 162 -1.20 -12.03 -18.82
CA THR A 162 -0.37 -13.25 -18.87
C THR A 162 -0.95 -14.43 -18.08
N GLU A 163 -1.90 -14.20 -17.18
CA GLU A 163 -2.54 -15.24 -16.34
C GLU A 163 -3.90 -15.73 -16.89
N GLN A 164 -4.36 -15.22 -18.05
CA GLN A 164 -5.60 -15.64 -18.74
C GLN A 164 -5.29 -16.50 -19.97
#